data_3c659fdd573121452a0544b88578650f
#
_entry.id   3c659fdd573121452a0544b88578650f
#
_cell.length_a   1.000
_cell.length_b   1.000
_cell.length_c   1.000
_cell.angle_alpha   90.00
_cell.angle_beta   90.00
_cell.angle_gamma   90.00
#
_symmetry.space_group_name_H-M   'P 1'
#
loop_
_entity.id
_entity.type
_entity.pdbx_description
1 polymer ?
#
loop_
_entity_poly.entity_id
_entity_poly.type
_entity_poly.pdbx_seq_one_letter_code
_entity_poly.pdbx_strand_id
1 'polypeptide(L)'
;VAAGIVARVATDRWIGVFEYVCTARPVDAGYWLGAAAVPALLASVTGLSNVGIVWLLSLTSSATGASSGLLVGAILLMPVAVLGGVCLGIFAAGLGLYLSDPYTGSNFLSIILPVSAGVIVPVSTYPGWLAWLCSWVPGSRLVQVLDASSGIANGTAPELFALLAADTALAVLYAAIGLGLMVLAARRIRAGARASLL
;
A
#
# COMPACT_ATOMS: atom_id res chain seq x y z
N VAL A 1 -3.63 -4.24 1.62
CA VAL A 1 -3.00 -4.54 0.31
C VAL A 1 -1.50 -4.74 0.48
N ALA A 2 -0.73 -3.73 0.89
CA ALA A 2 0.72 -3.78 0.93
C ALA A 2 1.27 -5.00 1.70
N ALA A 3 0.85 -5.20 2.96
CA ALA A 3 1.28 -6.33 3.78
C ALA A 3 0.93 -7.69 3.15
N GLY A 4 -0.22 -7.80 2.47
CA GLY A 4 -0.63 -9.03 1.78
C GLY A 4 0.27 -9.38 0.60
N ILE A 5 0.73 -8.38 -0.17
CA ILE A 5 1.68 -8.59 -1.27
C ILE A 5 3.02 -9.07 -0.73
N VAL A 6 3.52 -8.41 0.33
CA VAL A 6 4.79 -8.80 0.97
C VAL A 6 4.70 -10.21 1.52
N ALA A 7 3.62 -10.56 2.23
CA ALA A 7 3.40 -11.89 2.77
C ALA A 7 3.34 -12.95 1.66
N ARG A 8 2.71 -12.64 0.52
CA ARG A 8 2.66 -13.56 -0.63
C ARG A 8 4.06 -13.82 -1.19
N VAL A 9 4.83 -12.78 -1.45
CA VAL A 9 6.20 -12.91 -1.96
C VAL A 9 7.11 -13.61 -0.96
N ALA A 10 6.93 -13.34 0.34
CA ALA A 10 7.64 -14.02 1.41
C ALA A 10 7.34 -15.52 1.42
N THR A 11 6.07 -15.91 1.28
CA THR A 11 5.66 -17.32 1.19
C THR A 11 6.27 -17.98 -0.04
N ASP A 12 6.18 -17.36 -1.21
CA ASP A 12 6.73 -17.90 -2.46
C ASP A 12 8.25 -18.08 -2.38
N ARG A 13 8.96 -17.18 -1.66
CA ARG A 13 10.39 -17.34 -1.37
C ARG A 13 10.64 -18.49 -0.40
N TRP A 14 9.85 -18.61 0.66
CA TRP A 14 10.00 -19.67 1.66
C TRP A 14 9.85 -21.07 1.07
N ILE A 15 8.90 -21.27 0.18
CA ILE A 15 8.65 -22.56 -0.49
C ILE A 15 9.47 -22.77 -1.77
N GLY A 16 10.37 -21.85 -2.11
CA GLY A 16 11.26 -21.95 -3.29
C GLY A 16 10.61 -21.62 -4.64
N VAL A 17 9.32 -21.29 -4.67
CA VAL A 17 8.60 -20.94 -5.91
C VAL A 17 9.19 -19.68 -6.56
N PHE A 18 9.59 -18.70 -5.75
CA PHE A 18 10.20 -17.47 -6.26
C PHE A 18 11.49 -17.73 -7.05
N GLU A 19 12.36 -18.61 -6.56
CA GLU A 19 13.60 -19.00 -7.24
C GLU A 19 13.31 -19.73 -8.55
N TYR A 20 12.32 -20.64 -8.54
CA TYR A 20 11.88 -21.35 -9.74
C TYR A 20 11.34 -20.39 -10.79
N VAL A 21 10.48 -19.43 -10.41
CA VAL A 21 9.95 -18.40 -11.33
C VAL A 21 11.08 -17.54 -11.92
N CYS A 22 12.06 -17.14 -11.09
CA CYS A 22 13.21 -16.35 -11.53
C CYS A 22 14.11 -17.10 -12.50
N THR A 23 14.23 -18.42 -12.41
CA THR A 23 15.06 -19.26 -13.31
C THR A 23 14.34 -19.63 -14.59
N ALA A 24 13.04 -19.92 -14.52
CA ALA A 24 12.23 -20.37 -15.67
C ALA A 24 11.91 -19.24 -16.65
N ARG A 25 11.65 -18.03 -16.19
CA ARG A 25 11.32 -16.87 -17.03
C ARG A 25 11.94 -15.58 -16.47
N PRO A 26 12.18 -14.55 -17.32
CA PRO A 26 12.38 -13.19 -16.81
C PRO A 26 11.19 -12.87 -15.92
N VAL A 27 11.43 -12.23 -14.75
CA VAL A 27 10.37 -11.85 -13.81
C VAL A 27 9.30 -11.09 -14.58
N ASP A 28 8.18 -11.74 -14.79
CA ASP A 28 7.14 -11.28 -15.71
C ASP A 28 6.14 -10.40 -14.94
N ALA A 29 5.60 -9.39 -15.61
CA ALA A 29 4.50 -8.57 -15.07
C ALA A 29 3.32 -9.44 -14.59
N GLY A 30 3.09 -10.59 -15.23
CA GLY A 30 2.06 -11.55 -14.83
C GLY A 30 2.23 -12.09 -13.41
N TYR A 31 3.44 -12.34 -12.95
CA TYR A 31 3.69 -12.77 -11.57
C TYR A 31 3.27 -11.69 -10.56
N TRP A 32 3.65 -10.43 -10.82
CA TRP A 32 3.34 -9.32 -9.93
C TRP A 32 1.87 -8.96 -9.93
N LEU A 33 1.23 -8.98 -11.09
CA LEU A 33 -0.21 -8.81 -11.19
C LEU A 33 -0.95 -9.89 -10.42
N GLY A 34 -0.52 -11.15 -10.52
CA GLY A 34 -1.08 -12.26 -9.75
C GLY A 34 -0.85 -12.11 -8.24
N ALA A 35 0.35 -11.71 -7.82
CA ALA A 35 0.67 -11.49 -6.41
C ALA A 35 -0.11 -10.31 -5.79
N ALA A 36 -0.43 -9.29 -6.59
CA ALA A 36 -1.17 -8.11 -6.15
C ALA A 36 -2.69 -8.28 -6.25
N ALA A 37 -3.21 -9.07 -7.19
CA ALA A 37 -4.64 -9.15 -7.49
C ALA A 37 -5.47 -9.62 -6.29
N VAL A 38 -5.08 -10.71 -5.64
CA VAL A 38 -5.82 -11.26 -4.49
C VAL A 38 -5.82 -10.30 -3.29
N PRO A 39 -4.67 -9.78 -2.82
CA PRO A 39 -4.67 -8.77 -1.76
C PRO A 39 -5.45 -7.50 -2.10
N ALA A 40 -5.41 -7.04 -3.37
CA ALA A 40 -6.16 -5.88 -3.82
C ALA A 40 -7.67 -6.12 -3.79
N LEU A 41 -8.13 -7.27 -4.29
CA LEU A 41 -9.54 -7.66 -4.25
C LEU A 41 -10.06 -7.78 -2.81
N LEU A 42 -9.33 -8.49 -1.95
CA LEU A 42 -9.71 -8.65 -0.54
C LEU A 42 -9.78 -7.29 0.18
N ALA A 43 -8.81 -6.42 -0.05
CA ALA A 43 -8.82 -5.08 0.53
C ALA A 43 -9.97 -4.23 0.01
N SER A 44 -10.32 -4.35 -1.27
CA SER A 44 -11.46 -3.65 -1.87
C SER A 44 -12.78 -4.13 -1.25
N VAL A 45 -12.98 -5.44 -1.12
CA VAL A 45 -14.16 -6.02 -0.47
C VAL A 45 -14.26 -5.58 0.98
N THR A 46 -13.15 -5.67 1.75
CA THR A 46 -13.11 -5.26 3.15
C THR A 46 -13.37 -3.75 3.29
N GLY A 47 -12.78 -2.94 2.42
CA GLY A 47 -13.01 -1.49 2.41
C GLY A 47 -14.47 -1.13 2.13
N LEU A 48 -15.10 -1.74 1.11
CA LEU A 48 -16.51 -1.54 0.80
C LEU A 48 -17.42 -2.00 1.94
N SER A 49 -17.09 -3.15 2.57
CA SER A 49 -17.84 -3.64 3.73
C SER A 49 -17.80 -2.66 4.90
N ASN A 50 -16.61 -2.08 5.19
CA ASN A 50 -16.47 -1.09 6.25
C ASN A 50 -17.25 0.20 5.94
N VAL A 51 -17.21 0.69 4.69
CA VAL A 51 -18.02 1.84 4.26
C VAL A 51 -19.51 1.54 4.41
N GLY A 52 -19.94 0.32 4.02
CA GLY A 52 -21.32 -0.13 4.19
C GLY A 52 -21.77 -0.20 5.66
N ILE A 53 -20.92 -0.68 6.56
CA ILE A 53 -21.19 -0.72 8.00
C ILE A 53 -21.32 0.71 8.55
N VAL A 54 -20.40 1.60 8.23
CA VAL A 54 -20.47 3.00 8.67
C VAL A 54 -21.74 3.66 8.15
N TRP A 55 -22.12 3.40 6.90
CA TRP A 55 -23.38 3.89 6.33
C TRP A 55 -24.61 3.38 7.10
N LEU A 56 -24.69 2.08 7.36
CA LEU A 56 -25.80 1.48 8.13
C LEU A 56 -25.88 2.06 9.55
N LEU A 57 -24.74 2.22 10.23
CA LEU A 57 -24.70 2.84 11.56
C LEU A 57 -25.14 4.30 11.52
N SER A 58 -24.85 5.04 10.46
CA SER A 58 -25.29 6.42 10.30
C SER A 58 -26.80 6.56 10.14
N LEU A 59 -27.48 5.53 9.60
CA LEU A 59 -28.96 5.51 9.50
C LEU A 59 -29.64 5.27 10.85
N THR A 60 -28.97 4.60 11.79
CA THR A 60 -29.53 4.23 13.09
C THR A 60 -29.18 5.20 14.20
N SER A 61 -28.17 6.03 14.02
CA SER A 61 -27.64 6.94 15.04
C SER A 61 -27.71 8.39 14.55
N SER A 62 -28.57 9.19 15.20
CA SER A 62 -28.64 10.65 14.98
C SER A 62 -27.36 11.40 15.43
N ALA A 63 -26.46 10.73 16.16
CA ALA A 63 -25.23 11.30 16.69
C ALA A 63 -24.02 11.13 15.76
N THR A 64 -24.04 10.13 14.88
CA THR A 64 -23.00 9.92 13.88
C THR A 64 -23.45 10.52 12.54
N GLY A 65 -23.38 11.84 12.43
CA GLY A 65 -23.55 12.54 11.16
C GLY A 65 -22.39 12.24 10.21
N ALA A 66 -22.23 10.96 9.80
CA ALA A 66 -21.36 10.64 8.67
C ALA A 66 -21.92 11.41 7.48
N SER A 67 -21.29 12.53 7.14
CA SER A 67 -21.73 13.37 6.05
C SER A 67 -21.74 12.51 4.77
N SER A 68 -22.75 12.67 3.93
CA SER A 68 -22.80 12.01 2.63
C SER A 68 -21.50 12.23 1.83
N GLY A 69 -20.81 13.35 2.08
CA GLY A 69 -19.50 13.67 1.52
C GLY A 69 -18.41 12.69 1.93
N LEU A 70 -18.38 12.24 3.18
CA LEU A 70 -17.40 11.26 3.66
C LEU A 70 -17.58 9.91 2.94
N LEU A 71 -18.82 9.44 2.79
CA LEU A 71 -19.09 8.17 2.11
C LEU A 71 -18.72 8.22 0.64
N VAL A 72 -19.14 9.29 -0.05
CA VAL A 72 -18.80 9.51 -1.47
C VAL A 72 -17.29 9.66 -1.63
N GLY A 73 -16.64 10.43 -0.78
CA GLY A 73 -15.17 10.58 -0.76
C GLY A 73 -14.46 9.26 -0.56
N ALA A 74 -14.89 8.43 0.41
CA ALA A 74 -14.30 7.12 0.67
C ALA A 74 -14.40 6.17 -0.53
N ILE A 75 -15.55 6.15 -1.23
CA ILE A 75 -15.75 5.31 -2.42
C ILE A 75 -14.88 5.80 -3.58
N LEU A 76 -14.84 7.12 -3.83
CA LEU A 76 -14.07 7.71 -4.93
C LEU A 76 -12.55 7.58 -4.72
N LEU A 77 -12.07 7.67 -3.48
CA LEU A 77 -10.64 7.57 -3.15
C LEU A 77 -10.15 6.12 -3.04
N MET A 78 -11.07 5.16 -2.95
CA MET A 78 -10.72 3.75 -2.78
C MET A 78 -9.78 3.19 -3.86
N PRO A 79 -9.97 3.45 -5.17
CA PRO A 79 -9.05 2.97 -6.19
C PRO A 79 -7.63 3.53 -6.01
N VAL A 80 -7.52 4.79 -5.61
CA VAL A 80 -6.22 5.44 -5.33
C VAL A 80 -5.55 4.81 -4.12
N ALA A 81 -6.33 4.53 -3.05
CA ALA A 81 -5.84 3.84 -1.86
C ALA A 81 -5.33 2.43 -2.17
N VAL A 82 -6.07 1.67 -2.98
CA VAL A 82 -5.67 0.32 -3.40
C VAL A 82 -4.40 0.39 -4.24
N LEU A 83 -4.33 1.31 -5.20
CA LEU A 83 -3.14 1.51 -6.04
C LEU A 83 -1.92 1.88 -5.19
N GLY A 84 -2.04 2.84 -4.28
CA GLY A 84 -0.98 3.22 -3.35
C GLY A 84 -0.51 2.03 -2.50
N GLY A 85 -1.45 1.23 -2.00
CA GLY A 85 -1.15 0.01 -1.27
C GLY A 85 -0.43 -1.06 -2.10
N VAL A 86 -0.79 -1.20 -3.39
CA VAL A 86 -0.08 -2.11 -4.32
C VAL A 86 1.35 -1.62 -4.55
N CYS A 87 1.54 -0.34 -4.85
CA CYS A 87 2.84 0.25 -5.10
C CYS A 87 3.79 0.10 -3.90
N LEU A 88 3.29 0.40 -2.70
CA LEU A 88 4.05 0.24 -1.47
C LEU A 88 4.34 -1.24 -1.15
N GLY A 89 3.41 -2.13 -1.46
CA GLY A 89 3.58 -3.58 -1.32
C GLY A 89 4.69 -4.12 -2.22
N ILE A 90 4.75 -3.66 -3.46
CA ILE A 90 5.83 -4.00 -4.41
C ILE A 90 7.18 -3.53 -3.89
N PHE A 91 7.26 -2.30 -3.38
CA PHE A 91 8.48 -1.77 -2.79
C PHE A 91 8.96 -2.61 -1.60
N ALA A 92 8.07 -2.85 -0.65
CA ALA A 92 8.40 -3.58 0.56
C ALA A 92 8.72 -5.06 0.28
N ALA A 93 8.05 -5.69 -0.70
CA ALA A 93 8.38 -7.02 -1.16
C ALA A 93 9.78 -7.05 -1.81
N GLY A 94 10.13 -6.03 -2.62
CA GLY A 94 11.46 -5.87 -3.18
C GLY A 94 12.55 -5.78 -2.11
N LEU A 95 12.33 -4.98 -1.06
CA LEU A 95 13.23 -4.93 0.09
C LEU A 95 13.29 -6.27 0.84
N GLY A 96 12.17 -6.93 1.04
CA GLY A 96 12.05 -8.21 1.73
C GLY A 96 12.91 -9.32 1.10
N LEU A 97 13.18 -9.23 -0.21
CA LEU A 97 14.07 -10.19 -0.88
C LEU A 97 15.53 -10.12 -0.40
N TYR A 98 15.93 -9.01 0.21
CA TYR A 98 17.28 -8.81 0.74
C TYR A 98 17.38 -9.05 2.26
N LEU A 99 16.24 -9.23 2.94
CA LEU A 99 16.19 -9.49 4.36
C LEU A 99 16.35 -10.99 4.66
N SER A 100 16.93 -11.32 5.79
CA SER A 100 17.08 -12.72 6.26
C SER A 100 15.73 -13.37 6.54
N ASP A 101 14.83 -12.64 7.21
CA ASP A 101 13.46 -13.08 7.46
C ASP A 101 12.52 -12.42 6.44
N PRO A 102 11.89 -13.20 5.55
CA PRO A 102 11.00 -12.68 4.50
C PRO A 102 9.72 -12.04 5.04
N TYR A 103 9.28 -12.33 6.26
CA TYR A 103 8.07 -11.78 6.85
C TYR A 103 8.27 -10.46 7.60
N THR A 104 9.50 -10.08 7.89
CA THR A 104 9.83 -8.82 8.59
C THR A 104 9.17 -7.62 7.91
N GLY A 105 9.20 -7.55 6.58
CA GLY A 105 8.59 -6.45 5.83
C GLY A 105 7.07 -6.36 6.00
N SER A 106 6.34 -7.48 6.02
CA SER A 106 4.89 -7.48 6.21
C SER A 106 4.50 -7.08 7.62
N ASN A 107 5.21 -7.57 8.62
CA ASN A 107 4.98 -7.26 10.03
C ASN A 107 5.23 -5.78 10.29
N PHE A 108 6.34 -5.25 9.80
CA PHE A 108 6.68 -3.84 9.91
C PHE A 108 5.62 -2.93 9.27
N LEU A 109 5.18 -3.24 8.05
CA LEU A 109 4.15 -2.48 7.36
C LEU A 109 2.81 -2.53 8.10
N SER A 110 2.43 -3.66 8.68
CA SER A 110 1.17 -3.80 9.40
C SER A 110 1.08 -2.89 10.63
N ILE A 111 2.21 -2.57 11.24
CA ILE A 111 2.29 -1.70 12.41
C ILE A 111 2.47 -0.23 11.99
N ILE A 112 3.38 0.04 11.07
CA ILE A 112 3.77 1.41 10.71
C ILE A 112 2.73 2.10 9.84
N LEU A 113 2.11 1.40 8.89
CA LEU A 113 1.15 2.03 7.99
C LEU A 113 -0.03 2.70 8.70
N PRO A 114 -0.74 2.05 9.66
CA PRO A 114 -1.85 2.71 10.34
C PRO A 114 -1.44 3.96 11.13
N VAL A 115 -0.22 3.95 11.66
CA VAL A 115 0.33 5.10 12.41
C VAL A 115 0.73 6.21 11.44
N SER A 116 1.53 5.90 10.41
CA SER A 116 2.04 6.91 9.47
C SER A 116 0.95 7.51 8.59
N ALA A 117 -0.08 6.74 8.26
CA ALA A 117 -1.23 7.24 7.50
C ALA A 117 -2.17 8.13 8.34
N GLY A 118 -1.97 8.23 9.65
CA GLY A 118 -2.82 9.05 10.51
C GLY A 118 -4.18 8.43 10.84
N VAL A 119 -4.33 7.11 10.63
CA VAL A 119 -5.59 6.41 10.88
C VAL A 119 -5.87 6.25 12.39
N ILE A 120 -4.81 6.00 13.17
CA ILE A 120 -4.92 5.81 14.63
C ILE A 120 -4.90 7.15 15.36
N VAL A 121 -3.97 8.02 14.96
CA VAL A 121 -3.78 9.34 15.54
C VAL A 121 -3.60 10.34 14.40
N PRO A 122 -4.38 11.44 14.36
CA PRO A 122 -4.27 12.44 13.31
C PRO A 122 -2.84 12.98 13.17
N VAL A 123 -2.33 13.05 11.95
CA VAL A 123 -0.93 13.52 11.67
C VAL A 123 -0.71 14.94 12.21
N SER A 124 -1.76 15.75 12.33
CA SER A 124 -1.70 17.09 12.89
C SER A 124 -1.25 17.16 14.34
N THR A 125 -1.36 16.06 15.09
CA THR A 125 -0.93 15.97 16.51
C THR A 125 0.53 15.57 16.66
N TYR A 126 1.19 15.17 15.57
CA TYR A 126 2.58 14.74 15.61
C TYR A 126 3.56 15.91 15.70
N PRO A 127 4.72 15.71 16.35
CA PRO A 127 5.83 16.64 16.24
C PRO A 127 6.21 16.86 14.77
N GLY A 128 6.64 18.08 14.39
CA GLY A 128 6.89 18.43 12.99
C GLY A 128 7.84 17.49 12.23
N TRP A 129 8.89 16.96 12.89
CA TRP A 129 9.78 15.98 12.29
C TRP A 129 9.09 14.63 11.97
N LEU A 130 8.16 14.19 12.83
CA LEU A 130 7.44 12.94 12.61
C LEU A 130 6.37 13.12 11.53
N ALA A 131 5.64 14.24 11.54
CA ALA A 131 4.70 14.59 10.48
C ALA A 131 5.40 14.66 9.11
N TRP A 132 6.61 15.21 9.07
CA TRP A 132 7.43 15.22 7.85
C TRP A 132 7.78 13.80 7.40
N LEU A 133 8.24 12.91 8.29
CA LEU A 133 8.50 11.51 7.95
C LEU A 133 7.25 10.78 7.44
N CYS A 134 6.10 10.98 8.08
CA CYS A 134 4.83 10.40 7.67
C CYS A 134 4.42 10.87 6.27
N SER A 135 4.75 12.10 5.87
CA SER A 135 4.42 12.63 4.54
C SER A 135 5.13 11.90 3.38
N TRP A 136 6.18 11.13 3.66
CA TRP A 136 6.86 10.27 2.68
C TRP A 136 6.23 8.88 2.53
N VAL A 137 5.23 8.56 3.35
CA VAL A 137 4.52 7.29 3.23
C VAL A 137 3.30 7.47 2.33
N PRO A 138 3.17 6.71 1.22
CA PRO A 138 1.98 6.74 0.37
C PRO A 138 0.73 6.41 1.19
N GLY A 139 -0.35 7.18 0.97
CA GLY A 139 -1.61 7.05 1.71
C GLY A 139 -1.79 8.07 2.85
N SER A 140 -0.74 8.72 3.34
CA SER A 140 -0.86 9.73 4.40
C SER A 140 -1.64 10.97 3.95
N ARG A 141 -1.47 11.39 2.70
CA ARG A 141 -2.20 12.52 2.10
C ARG A 141 -3.64 12.16 1.74
N LEU A 142 -3.90 10.89 1.48
CA LEU A 142 -5.23 10.37 1.15
C LEU A 142 -6.19 10.54 2.34
N VAL A 143 -5.72 10.32 3.57
CA VAL A 143 -6.50 10.58 4.79
C VAL A 143 -6.82 12.07 4.92
N GLN A 144 -5.86 12.96 4.65
CA GLN A 144 -6.10 14.40 4.68
C GLN A 144 -7.15 14.85 3.65
N VAL A 145 -7.13 14.26 2.45
CA VAL A 145 -8.15 14.54 1.42
C VAL A 145 -9.52 14.02 1.87
N LEU A 146 -9.58 12.86 2.52
CA LEU A 146 -10.82 12.32 3.05
C LEU A 146 -11.40 13.20 4.16
N ASP A 147 -10.55 13.67 5.08
CA ASP A 147 -10.95 14.59 6.16
C ASP A 147 -11.48 15.92 5.60
N ALA A 148 -10.83 16.45 4.56
CA ALA A 148 -11.31 17.65 3.88
C ALA A 148 -12.64 17.42 3.15
N SER A 149 -12.83 16.27 2.51
CA SER A 149 -14.09 15.92 1.84
C SER A 149 -15.26 15.72 2.79
N SER A 150 -14.97 15.37 4.04
CA SER A 150 -15.95 15.21 5.12
C SER A 150 -16.33 16.54 5.80
N GLY A 151 -15.67 17.64 5.46
CA GLY A 151 -15.85 18.95 6.11
C GLY A 151 -15.13 19.08 7.46
N ILE A 152 -14.30 18.11 7.84
CA ILE A 152 -13.49 18.15 9.08
C ILE A 152 -12.28 19.09 8.88
N ALA A 153 -11.75 19.16 7.67
CA ALA A 153 -10.65 20.05 7.32
C ALA A 153 -11.04 20.98 6.17
N ASN A 154 -10.47 22.19 6.13
CA ASN A 154 -10.65 23.12 5.06
C ASN A 154 -9.63 22.83 3.94
N GLY A 155 -10.11 22.65 2.71
CA GLY A 155 -9.24 22.48 1.55
C GLY A 155 -9.94 22.95 0.27
N THR A 156 -9.23 23.65 -0.58
CA THR A 156 -9.76 24.00 -1.92
C THR A 156 -9.58 22.83 -2.87
N ALA A 157 -10.46 22.70 -3.86
CA ALA A 157 -10.39 21.61 -4.84
C ALA A 157 -9.01 21.48 -5.52
N PRO A 158 -8.31 22.55 -5.93
CA PRO A 158 -6.97 22.42 -6.51
C PRO A 158 -5.92 21.92 -5.51
N GLU A 159 -6.02 22.28 -4.23
CA GLU A 159 -5.10 21.78 -3.19
C GLU A 159 -5.29 20.29 -2.95
N LEU A 160 -6.54 19.80 -2.87
CA LEU A 160 -6.85 18.39 -2.72
C LEU A 160 -6.35 17.57 -3.91
N PHE A 161 -6.51 18.10 -5.12
CA PHE A 161 -5.99 17.45 -6.33
C PHE A 161 -4.45 17.39 -6.31
N ALA A 162 -3.77 18.46 -5.89
CA ALA A 162 -2.31 18.48 -5.75
C ALA A 162 -1.81 17.45 -4.71
N LEU A 163 -2.52 17.28 -3.59
CA LEU A 163 -2.21 16.26 -2.59
C LEU A 163 -2.34 14.83 -3.16
N LEU A 164 -3.42 14.55 -3.90
CA LEU A 164 -3.63 13.24 -4.54
C LEU A 164 -2.58 12.96 -5.61
N ALA A 165 -2.24 13.95 -6.43
CA ALA A 165 -1.21 13.83 -7.45
C ALA A 165 0.16 13.55 -6.83
N ALA A 166 0.51 14.26 -5.75
CA ALA A 166 1.75 14.05 -5.03
C ALA A 166 1.82 12.66 -4.37
N ASP A 167 0.71 12.19 -3.79
CA ASP A 167 0.63 10.85 -3.18
C ASP A 167 0.76 9.75 -4.22
N THR A 168 0.09 9.91 -5.37
CA THR A 168 0.17 8.98 -6.50
C THR A 168 1.58 8.95 -7.11
N ALA A 169 2.21 10.11 -7.31
CA ALA A 169 3.59 10.20 -7.81
C ALA A 169 4.58 9.50 -6.87
N LEU A 170 4.41 9.72 -5.56
CA LEU A 170 5.21 9.06 -4.54
C LEU A 170 5.00 7.53 -4.58
N ALA A 171 3.77 7.06 -4.67
CA ALA A 171 3.46 5.65 -4.78
C ALA A 171 4.12 5.00 -6.01
N VAL A 172 4.04 5.65 -7.18
CA VAL A 172 4.69 5.18 -8.41
C VAL A 172 6.22 5.13 -8.25
N LEU A 173 6.82 6.11 -7.60
CA LEU A 173 8.26 6.11 -7.29
C LEU A 173 8.65 4.89 -6.44
N TYR A 174 7.90 4.60 -5.38
CA TYR A 174 8.12 3.42 -4.55
C TYR A 174 8.00 2.13 -5.35
N ALA A 175 6.98 2.02 -6.22
CA ALA A 175 6.83 0.85 -7.09
C ALA A 175 8.02 0.69 -8.05
N ALA A 176 8.49 1.77 -8.65
CA ALA A 176 9.64 1.75 -9.55
C ALA A 176 10.92 1.28 -8.83
N ILE A 177 11.18 1.78 -7.63
CA ILE A 177 12.32 1.33 -6.81
C ILE A 177 12.14 -0.16 -6.44
N GLY A 178 10.96 -0.57 -6.01
CA GLY A 178 10.66 -1.96 -5.66
C GLY A 178 10.89 -2.92 -6.81
N LEU A 179 10.37 -2.59 -7.99
CA LEU A 179 10.59 -3.38 -9.22
C LEU A 179 12.08 -3.45 -9.58
N GLY A 180 12.82 -2.34 -9.44
CA GLY A 180 14.27 -2.31 -9.63
C GLY A 180 15.00 -3.29 -8.71
N LEU A 181 14.66 -3.28 -7.41
CA LEU A 181 15.23 -4.21 -6.41
C LEU A 181 14.93 -5.67 -6.77
N MET A 182 13.71 -5.96 -7.20
CA MET A 182 13.29 -7.30 -7.61
C MET A 182 14.04 -7.81 -8.84
N VAL A 183 14.21 -6.94 -9.86
CA VAL A 183 15.00 -7.28 -11.05
C VAL A 183 16.46 -7.58 -10.68
N LEU A 184 17.04 -6.80 -9.78
CA LEU A 184 18.39 -7.03 -9.27
C LEU A 184 18.49 -8.36 -8.49
N ALA A 185 17.52 -8.67 -7.63
CA ALA A 185 17.46 -9.95 -6.92
C ALA A 185 17.36 -11.13 -7.90
N ALA A 186 16.47 -11.04 -8.88
CA ALA A 186 16.33 -12.09 -9.91
C ALA A 186 17.60 -12.30 -10.75
N ARG A 187 18.34 -11.22 -11.06
CA ARG A 187 19.64 -11.32 -11.74
C ARG A 187 20.67 -12.04 -10.89
N ARG A 188 20.74 -11.78 -9.58
CA ARG A 188 21.65 -12.46 -8.64
C ARG A 188 21.34 -13.94 -8.53
N ILE A 189 20.07 -14.34 -8.40
CA ILE A 189 19.63 -15.73 -8.35
C ILE A 189 20.05 -16.47 -9.62
N ARG A 190 19.83 -15.90 -10.80
CA ARG A 190 20.22 -16.50 -12.09
C ARG A 190 21.74 -16.63 -12.23
N ALA A 191 22.51 -15.68 -11.75
CA ALA A 191 23.97 -15.74 -11.79
C ALA A 191 24.48 -16.85 -10.87
N GLY A 192 23.94 -17.00 -9.66
CA GLY A 192 24.27 -18.10 -8.74
C GLY A 192 23.87 -19.46 -9.26
N ALA A 193 22.68 -19.60 -9.86
CA ALA A 193 22.23 -20.85 -10.46
C ALA A 193 23.13 -21.29 -11.66
N ARG A 194 23.64 -20.33 -12.45
CA ARG A 194 24.60 -20.64 -13.52
C ARG A 194 25.96 -21.09 -12.99
N ALA A 195 26.43 -20.52 -11.89
CA ALA A 195 27.70 -20.88 -11.29
C ALA A 195 27.67 -22.28 -10.62
N SER A 196 26.51 -22.76 -10.21
CA SER A 196 26.35 -24.11 -9.64
C SER A 196 26.24 -25.22 -10.70
N LEU A 197 26.12 -24.87 -11.99
CA LEU A 197 26.04 -25.81 -13.11
C LEU A 197 27.39 -25.98 -13.85
N LEU A 198 28.42 -25.20 -13.51
CA LEU A 198 29.79 -25.28 -14.00
C LEU A 198 30.71 -25.90 -12.96
#